data_7a10b4df590bc184a9588eaa0060fd60
#
_entry.id   7a10b4df590bc184a9588eaa0060fd60
#
_cell.length_a   1.000
_cell.length_b   1.000
_cell.length_c   1.000
_cell.angle_alpha   90.00
_cell.angle_beta   90.00
_cell.angle_gamma   90.00
#
_symmetry.space_group_name_H-M   'P 1'
#
loop_
_entity.id
_entity.type
_entity.pdbx_description
1 polymer ?
#
loop_
_entity_poly.entity_id
_entity_poly.type
_entity_poly.pdbx_seq_one_letter_code
_entity_poly.pdbx_strand_id
1 'polypeptide(L)'
;MITIWVPKRLVEVDLYNVAARSPQTLADLSERSYRQRVDYAAQKVQLSGAKIVMLTGPSASGKTTSAHCLAKALQKRGTPAQVVSLDNFFKGAEFYPRLPDGTLDYENPDTLDLPLIKQCLRELSETGKTVLPIYDFSAEKRSAEVEPIDLQGGVCIVEGIHALNPELTGLVKGDDIYRVYAGLREEYCIDGRRVINTQDIRLCRRTLRDAAARGRSPEKTLAMWDRVLDGETRYIKGFKTTADFLLDTSFTYELGLISKLLGVVRRQFTLEGHNAELWDETARRFEHVAPLELELLPEDSMLREFYGGAADRRAQNADV
;
A
#
# COMPACT_ATOMS: atom_id res chain seq x y z
N MET A 1 -19.94 -4.85 -16.94
CA MET A 1 -19.45 -4.04 -15.80
C MET A 1 -18.55 -2.95 -16.35
N ILE A 2 -18.73 -1.68 -16.00
CA ILE A 2 -17.88 -0.58 -16.48
C ILE A 2 -16.81 -0.35 -15.43
N THR A 3 -15.55 -0.73 -15.74
CA THR A 3 -14.42 -0.40 -14.87
C THR A 3 -14.19 1.11 -14.90
N ILE A 4 -14.26 1.77 -13.75
CA ILE A 4 -13.94 3.19 -13.62
C ILE A 4 -12.42 3.33 -13.72
N TRP A 5 -11.93 3.71 -14.89
CA TRP A 5 -10.51 3.95 -15.12
C TRP A 5 -10.11 5.36 -14.68
N VAL A 6 -9.27 5.44 -13.65
CA VAL A 6 -8.67 6.72 -13.22
C VAL A 6 -7.33 6.90 -13.94
N PRO A 7 -7.18 7.88 -14.85
CA PRO A 7 -5.92 8.11 -15.53
C PRO A 7 -4.85 8.62 -14.54
N LYS A 8 -3.58 8.45 -14.89
CA LYS A 8 -2.51 9.12 -14.17
C LYS A 8 -2.59 10.63 -14.42
N ARG A 9 -2.39 11.41 -13.37
CA ARG A 9 -2.26 12.87 -13.44
C ARG A 9 -0.79 13.22 -13.52
N LEU A 10 -0.44 14.09 -14.43
CA LEU A 10 0.89 14.67 -14.54
C LEU A 10 0.84 16.08 -13.95
N VAL A 11 1.60 16.31 -12.89
CA VAL A 11 1.65 17.56 -12.13
C VAL A 11 2.99 18.24 -12.37
N GLU A 12 2.99 19.50 -12.80
CA GLU A 12 4.22 20.29 -12.92
C GLU A 12 4.83 20.56 -11.54
N VAL A 13 6.14 20.30 -11.40
CA VAL A 13 6.88 20.54 -10.14
C VAL A 13 6.81 22.02 -9.75
N ASP A 14 6.83 22.94 -10.72
CA ASP A 14 6.70 24.37 -10.43
C ASP A 14 5.33 24.72 -9.85
N LEU A 15 4.23 24.11 -10.32
CA LEU A 15 2.91 24.30 -9.73
C LEU A 15 2.84 23.72 -8.31
N TYR A 16 3.45 22.55 -8.10
CA TYR A 16 3.62 22.02 -6.75
C TYR A 16 4.39 23.00 -5.87
N ASN A 17 5.53 23.53 -6.32
CA ASN A 17 6.36 24.46 -5.54
C ASN A 17 5.61 25.75 -5.19
N VAL A 18 4.75 26.25 -6.08
CA VAL A 18 3.86 27.37 -5.77
C VAL A 18 2.87 27.02 -4.68
N ALA A 19 2.23 25.84 -4.75
CA ALA A 19 1.28 25.36 -3.75
C ALA A 19 1.97 25.11 -2.39
N ALA A 20 3.22 24.65 -2.40
CA ALA A 20 4.02 24.37 -1.20
C ALA A 20 4.36 25.65 -0.38
N ARG A 21 4.16 26.86 -0.94
CA ARG A 21 4.24 28.11 -0.18
C ARG A 21 3.14 28.26 0.86
N SER A 22 2.07 27.48 0.74
CA SER A 22 0.99 27.38 1.73
C SER A 22 0.87 25.92 2.20
N PRO A 23 1.87 25.41 2.95
CA PRO A 23 2.06 23.98 3.18
C PRO A 23 0.89 23.33 3.92
N GLN A 24 0.32 24.01 4.93
CA GLN A 24 -0.84 23.49 5.65
C GLN A 24 -2.07 23.34 4.74
N THR A 25 -2.34 24.34 3.90
CA THR A 25 -3.45 24.27 2.94
C THR A 25 -3.27 23.12 1.95
N LEU A 26 -2.04 22.93 1.44
CA LEU A 26 -1.74 21.84 0.52
C LEU A 26 -1.92 20.46 1.18
N ALA A 27 -1.47 20.31 2.42
CA ALA A 27 -1.67 19.08 3.20
C ALA A 27 -3.17 18.82 3.45
N ASP A 28 -3.92 19.80 3.93
CA ASP A 28 -5.35 19.69 4.22
C ASP A 28 -6.18 19.32 2.97
N LEU A 29 -5.86 19.92 1.81
CA LEU A 29 -6.53 19.62 0.55
C LEU A 29 -6.20 18.20 0.07
N SER A 30 -4.95 17.77 0.18
CA SER A 30 -4.51 16.42 -0.20
C SER A 30 -5.19 15.36 0.66
N GLU A 31 -5.23 15.55 1.98
CA GLU A 31 -5.87 14.65 2.94
C GLU A 31 -7.39 14.58 2.71
N ARG A 32 -8.03 15.73 2.53
CA ARG A 32 -9.47 15.80 2.22
C ARG A 32 -9.79 15.06 0.93
N SER A 33 -8.98 15.26 -0.11
CA SER A 33 -9.14 14.59 -1.39
C SER A 33 -9.03 13.07 -1.26
N TYR A 34 -8.06 12.57 -0.48
CA TYR A 34 -7.95 11.14 -0.21
C TYR A 34 -9.18 10.59 0.54
N ARG A 35 -9.61 11.26 1.62
CA ARG A 35 -10.82 10.86 2.36
C ARG A 35 -12.06 10.81 1.46
N GLN A 36 -12.23 11.77 0.56
CA GLN A 36 -13.34 11.76 -0.42
C GLN A 36 -13.26 10.57 -1.37
N ARG A 37 -12.05 10.19 -1.83
CA ARG A 37 -11.87 8.99 -2.67
C ARG A 37 -12.24 7.71 -1.92
N VAL A 38 -11.87 7.59 -0.65
CA VAL A 38 -12.23 6.46 0.21
C VAL A 38 -13.73 6.42 0.47
N ASP A 39 -14.37 7.54 0.78
CA ASP A 39 -15.82 7.62 0.98
C ASP A 39 -16.59 7.24 -0.28
N TYR A 40 -16.11 7.65 -1.45
CA TYR A 40 -16.69 7.27 -2.74
C TYR A 40 -16.53 5.76 -3.01
N ALA A 41 -15.37 5.19 -2.68
CA ALA A 41 -15.16 3.74 -2.75
C ALA A 41 -16.14 3.00 -1.85
N ALA A 42 -16.32 3.45 -0.59
CA ALA A 42 -17.28 2.86 0.35
C ALA A 42 -18.71 2.91 -0.19
N GLN A 43 -19.12 4.03 -0.78
CA GLN A 43 -20.43 4.14 -1.44
C GLN A 43 -20.59 3.12 -2.58
N LYS A 44 -19.57 2.94 -3.41
CA LYS A 44 -19.60 1.95 -4.50
C LYS A 44 -19.70 0.52 -4.01
N VAL A 45 -18.97 0.19 -2.94
CA VAL A 45 -19.06 -1.12 -2.27
C VAL A 45 -20.50 -1.36 -1.77
N GLN A 46 -21.10 -0.40 -1.06
CA GLN A 46 -22.47 -0.54 -0.58
C GLN A 46 -23.48 -0.74 -1.71
N LEU A 47 -23.36 0.04 -2.79
CA LEU A 47 -24.25 -0.05 -3.95
C LEU A 47 -24.10 -1.36 -4.73
N SER A 48 -22.94 -2.02 -4.65
CA SER A 48 -22.74 -3.32 -5.30
C SER A 48 -23.43 -4.46 -4.56
N GLY A 49 -23.73 -4.32 -3.28
CA GLY A 49 -24.26 -5.40 -2.44
C GLY A 49 -23.23 -6.50 -2.12
N ALA A 50 -21.98 -6.32 -2.50
CA ALA A 50 -20.92 -7.30 -2.27
C ALA A 50 -20.66 -7.53 -0.78
N LYS A 51 -20.45 -8.79 -0.40
CA LYS A 51 -20.08 -9.20 0.97
C LYS A 51 -18.57 -9.19 1.18
N ILE A 52 -17.80 -9.35 0.09
CA ILE A 52 -16.36 -9.44 0.12
C ILE A 52 -15.77 -8.37 -0.80
N VAL A 53 -14.89 -7.54 -0.26
CA VAL A 53 -14.05 -6.62 -1.03
C VAL A 53 -12.66 -7.23 -1.14
N MET A 54 -12.19 -7.47 -2.35
CA MET A 54 -10.82 -7.92 -2.62
C MET A 54 -9.97 -6.71 -2.97
N LEU A 55 -9.09 -6.29 -2.07
CA LEU A 55 -8.28 -5.08 -2.23
C LEU A 55 -6.82 -5.44 -2.46
N THR A 56 -6.32 -5.16 -3.66
CA THR A 56 -4.91 -5.33 -4.01
C THR A 56 -4.23 -4.00 -4.32
N GLY A 57 -2.94 -4.07 -4.49
CA GLY A 57 -2.08 -2.97 -4.94
C GLY A 57 -0.61 -3.35 -4.81
N PRO A 58 0.28 -2.69 -5.55
CA PRO A 58 1.70 -3.00 -5.50
C PRO A 58 2.29 -2.65 -4.14
N SER A 59 3.52 -3.11 -3.88
CA SER A 59 4.23 -2.81 -2.63
C SER A 59 4.30 -1.30 -2.39
N ALA A 60 4.09 -0.87 -1.14
CA ALA A 60 4.07 0.52 -0.71
C ALA A 60 3.03 1.42 -1.43
N SER A 61 1.94 0.84 -1.94
CA SER A 61 0.81 1.60 -2.48
C SER A 61 -0.14 2.15 -1.40
N GLY A 62 0.00 1.74 -0.14
CA GLY A 62 -0.90 2.10 0.97
C GLY A 62 -2.16 1.22 1.03
N LYS A 63 -2.13 -0.01 0.47
CA LYS A 63 -3.28 -0.92 0.44
C LYS A 63 -3.80 -1.28 1.84
N THR A 64 -2.92 -1.63 2.78
CA THR A 64 -3.30 -2.05 4.14
C THR A 64 -4.03 -0.93 4.88
N THR A 65 -3.43 0.25 4.94
CA THR A 65 -4.06 1.42 5.58
C THR A 65 -5.33 1.85 4.84
N SER A 66 -5.35 1.78 3.50
CA SER A 66 -6.56 2.07 2.71
C SER A 66 -7.69 1.06 2.97
N ALA A 67 -7.39 -0.22 3.23
CA ALA A 67 -8.39 -1.20 3.63
C ALA A 67 -9.04 -0.83 4.97
N HIS A 68 -8.24 -0.42 5.96
CA HIS A 68 -8.75 0.07 7.23
C HIS A 68 -9.55 1.39 7.11
N CYS A 69 -9.09 2.32 6.26
CA CYS A 69 -9.84 3.54 5.97
C CYS A 69 -11.19 3.23 5.31
N LEU A 70 -11.21 2.29 4.36
CA LEU A 70 -12.44 1.84 3.70
C LEU A 70 -13.40 1.17 4.70
N ALA A 71 -12.89 0.31 5.59
CA ALA A 71 -13.70 -0.29 6.65
C ALA A 71 -14.34 0.77 7.55
N LYS A 72 -13.56 1.76 8.02
CA LYS A 72 -14.07 2.88 8.81
C LYS A 72 -15.13 3.70 8.04
N ALA A 73 -14.94 3.92 6.74
CA ALA A 73 -15.90 4.64 5.91
C ALA A 73 -17.21 3.86 5.76
N LEU A 74 -17.16 2.54 5.57
CA LEU A 74 -18.33 1.66 5.53
C LEU A 74 -19.07 1.66 6.88
N GLN A 75 -18.34 1.56 8.00
CA GLN A 75 -18.91 1.60 9.36
C GLN A 75 -19.64 2.94 9.63
N LYS A 76 -19.03 4.07 9.26
CA LYS A 76 -19.68 5.40 9.34
C LYS A 76 -20.97 5.50 8.52
N ARG A 77 -21.11 4.70 7.49
CA ARG A 77 -22.31 4.59 6.63
C ARG A 77 -23.29 3.51 7.11
N GLY A 78 -23.06 2.93 8.30
CA GLY A 78 -23.93 1.94 8.92
C GLY A 78 -23.73 0.50 8.42
N THR A 79 -22.64 0.22 7.67
CA THR A 79 -22.30 -1.16 7.23
C THR A 79 -21.15 -1.67 8.07
N PRO A 80 -21.34 -2.71 8.92
CA PRO A 80 -20.24 -3.36 9.62
C PRO A 80 -19.18 -3.80 8.62
N ALA A 81 -17.90 -3.61 8.94
CA ALA A 81 -16.81 -4.01 8.06
C ALA A 81 -15.59 -4.44 8.86
N GLN A 82 -14.95 -5.52 8.43
CA GLN A 82 -13.71 -6.04 9.02
C GLN A 82 -12.66 -6.24 7.94
N VAL A 83 -11.39 -6.10 8.32
CA VAL A 83 -10.25 -6.26 7.41
C VAL A 83 -9.55 -7.57 7.70
N VAL A 84 -9.28 -8.33 6.66
CA VAL A 84 -8.50 -9.58 6.69
C VAL A 84 -7.27 -9.40 5.81
N SER A 85 -6.09 -9.57 6.38
CA SER A 85 -4.85 -9.54 5.62
C SER A 85 -4.48 -10.93 5.09
N LEU A 86 -4.19 -11.02 3.79
CA LEU A 86 -3.65 -12.24 3.18
C LEU A 86 -2.26 -12.59 3.71
N ASP A 87 -1.55 -11.63 4.28
CA ASP A 87 -0.23 -11.86 4.88
C ASP A 87 -0.32 -12.82 6.09
N ASN A 88 -1.48 -12.95 6.74
CA ASN A 88 -1.71 -13.94 7.79
C ASN A 88 -1.71 -15.40 7.29
N PHE A 89 -1.85 -15.58 5.98
CA PHE A 89 -1.92 -16.90 5.36
C PHE A 89 -0.58 -17.39 4.78
N PHE A 90 0.52 -16.72 5.06
CA PHE A 90 1.83 -17.22 4.68
C PHE A 90 2.08 -18.62 5.26
N LYS A 91 2.72 -19.49 4.48
CA LYS A 91 3.08 -20.85 4.90
C LYS A 91 4.31 -20.76 5.81
N GLY A 92 5.36 -20.58 5.63
CA GLY A 92 6.65 -20.53 6.27
C GLY A 92 7.74 -20.49 5.19
N ALA A 93 8.85 -19.85 5.47
CA ALA A 93 9.89 -19.60 4.47
C ALA A 93 10.45 -20.89 3.83
N GLU A 94 10.38 -22.01 4.53
CA GLU A 94 10.80 -23.33 4.04
C GLU A 94 9.95 -23.86 2.87
N PHE A 95 8.73 -23.37 2.73
CA PHE A 95 7.79 -23.76 1.65
C PHE A 95 7.78 -22.79 0.47
N TYR A 96 8.56 -21.71 0.53
CA TYR A 96 8.51 -20.68 -0.50
C TYR A 96 9.20 -21.15 -1.78
N PRO A 97 8.62 -20.85 -2.96
CA PRO A 97 9.26 -21.06 -4.24
C PRO A 97 10.62 -20.36 -4.32
N ARG A 98 11.50 -20.89 -5.15
CA ARG A 98 12.81 -20.28 -5.39
C ARG A 98 12.90 -19.73 -6.80
N LEU A 99 13.56 -18.59 -6.92
CA LEU A 99 13.97 -18.02 -8.19
C LEU A 99 15.13 -18.85 -8.82
N PRO A 100 15.43 -18.67 -10.11
CA PRO A 100 16.52 -19.39 -10.78
C PRO A 100 17.90 -19.20 -10.13
N ASP A 101 18.12 -18.11 -9.40
CA ASP A 101 19.34 -17.83 -8.64
C ASP A 101 19.38 -18.52 -7.26
N GLY A 102 18.35 -19.32 -6.94
CA GLY A 102 18.22 -20.05 -5.68
C GLY A 102 17.64 -19.23 -4.51
N THR A 103 17.42 -17.94 -4.69
CA THR A 103 16.79 -17.08 -3.66
C THR A 103 15.30 -17.30 -3.56
N LEU A 104 14.68 -16.96 -2.40
CA LEU A 104 13.24 -17.12 -2.19
C LEU A 104 12.45 -16.09 -3.02
N ASP A 105 11.37 -16.56 -3.66
CA ASP A 105 10.40 -15.72 -4.38
C ASP A 105 9.26 -15.32 -3.44
N TYR A 106 9.46 -14.24 -2.67
CA TYR A 106 8.48 -13.72 -1.71
C TYR A 106 7.22 -13.14 -2.35
N GLU A 107 7.26 -12.80 -3.64
CA GLU A 107 6.13 -12.23 -4.36
C GLU A 107 5.26 -13.30 -5.05
N ASN A 108 5.65 -14.58 -4.98
CA ASN A 108 4.93 -15.68 -5.58
C ASN A 108 3.64 -16.02 -4.79
N PRO A 109 2.48 -16.19 -5.44
CA PRO A 109 1.25 -16.58 -4.74
C PRO A 109 1.34 -17.92 -4.00
N ASP A 110 2.24 -18.83 -4.40
CA ASP A 110 2.45 -20.10 -3.73
C ASP A 110 3.10 -19.97 -2.33
N THR A 111 3.53 -18.78 -1.94
CA THR A 111 3.93 -18.47 -0.55
C THR A 111 2.74 -18.51 0.40
N LEU A 112 1.52 -18.36 -0.12
CA LEU A 112 0.28 -18.38 0.63
C LEU A 112 -0.35 -19.77 0.70
N ASP A 113 -1.05 -20.05 1.79
CA ASP A 113 -1.87 -21.25 1.95
C ASP A 113 -3.22 -21.07 1.22
N LEU A 114 -3.18 -21.24 -0.11
CA LEU A 114 -4.36 -21.08 -0.96
C LEU A 114 -5.55 -21.98 -0.54
N PRO A 115 -5.37 -23.27 -0.16
CA PRO A 115 -6.47 -24.07 0.36
C PRO A 115 -7.16 -23.46 1.59
N LEU A 116 -6.40 -22.95 2.55
CA LEU A 116 -6.96 -22.32 3.75
C LEU A 116 -7.66 -20.99 3.42
N ILE A 117 -7.08 -20.15 2.56
CA ILE A 117 -7.75 -18.92 2.07
C ILE A 117 -9.09 -19.28 1.42
N LYS A 118 -9.10 -20.32 0.57
CA LYS A 118 -10.30 -20.81 -0.10
C LYS A 118 -11.40 -21.20 0.89
N GLN A 119 -11.02 -21.94 1.93
CA GLN A 119 -11.93 -22.33 3.00
C GLN A 119 -12.50 -21.09 3.71
N CYS A 120 -11.64 -20.17 4.19
CA CYS A 120 -12.07 -18.96 4.90
C CYS A 120 -12.98 -18.08 4.05
N LEU A 121 -12.66 -17.85 2.77
CA LEU A 121 -13.49 -17.05 1.86
C LEU A 121 -14.88 -17.68 1.64
N ARG A 122 -14.96 -19.00 1.51
CA ARG A 122 -16.23 -19.72 1.38
C ARG A 122 -17.06 -19.57 2.66
N GLU A 123 -16.48 -19.83 3.82
CA GLU A 123 -17.14 -19.71 5.12
C GLU A 123 -17.67 -18.28 5.32
N LEU A 124 -16.85 -17.24 5.03
CA LEU A 124 -17.27 -15.83 5.10
C LEU A 124 -18.43 -15.50 4.15
N SER A 125 -18.39 -16.01 2.92
CA SER A 125 -19.46 -15.76 1.95
C SER A 125 -20.78 -16.45 2.33
N GLU A 126 -20.71 -17.69 2.87
CA GLU A 126 -21.88 -18.52 3.20
C GLU A 126 -22.49 -18.18 4.55
N THR A 127 -21.64 -17.99 5.56
CA THR A 127 -22.07 -17.87 6.98
C THR A 127 -21.77 -16.50 7.60
N GLY A 128 -20.91 -15.71 6.99
CA GLY A 128 -20.37 -14.48 7.56
C GLY A 128 -19.35 -14.70 8.69
N LYS A 129 -18.92 -15.94 8.93
CA LYS A 129 -18.01 -16.30 10.03
C LYS A 129 -16.89 -17.20 9.54
N THR A 130 -15.70 -17.06 10.12
CA THR A 130 -14.56 -17.96 9.94
C THR A 130 -13.55 -17.80 11.06
N VAL A 131 -12.47 -18.59 11.01
CA VAL A 131 -11.33 -18.49 11.92
C VAL A 131 -10.08 -18.28 11.08
N LEU A 132 -9.39 -17.16 11.33
CA LEU A 132 -8.18 -16.78 10.59
C LEU A 132 -6.93 -17.32 11.26
N PRO A 133 -5.92 -17.72 10.50
CA PRO A 133 -4.57 -17.93 11.03
C PRO A 133 -3.94 -16.60 11.41
N ILE A 134 -2.92 -16.64 12.24
CA ILE A 134 -2.04 -15.51 12.57
C ILE A 134 -0.63 -15.90 12.14
N TYR A 135 0.04 -15.01 11.40
CA TYR A 135 1.43 -15.19 10.99
C TYR A 135 2.36 -14.33 11.84
N ASP A 136 3.34 -14.97 12.47
CA ASP A 136 4.39 -14.28 13.23
C ASP A 136 5.56 -13.93 12.29
N PHE A 137 5.63 -12.66 11.89
CA PHE A 137 6.70 -12.15 11.01
C PHE A 137 8.09 -12.18 11.66
N SER A 138 8.16 -12.14 13.00
CA SER A 138 9.44 -12.18 13.72
C SER A 138 10.01 -13.60 13.74
N ALA A 139 9.13 -14.59 13.86
CA ALA A 139 9.47 -16.00 13.84
C ALA A 139 9.42 -16.63 12.43
N GLU A 140 8.97 -15.87 11.42
CA GLU A 140 8.76 -16.30 10.03
C GLU A 140 7.92 -17.59 9.90
N LYS A 141 6.90 -17.74 10.76
CA LYS A 141 6.04 -18.92 10.79
C LYS A 141 4.62 -18.60 11.25
N ARG A 142 3.71 -19.54 10.99
CA ARG A 142 2.34 -19.47 11.49
C ARG A 142 2.31 -19.64 13.02
N SER A 143 1.55 -18.78 13.70
CA SER A 143 1.27 -18.90 15.13
C SER A 143 0.35 -20.10 15.41
N ALA A 144 0.37 -20.59 16.64
CA ALA A 144 -0.67 -21.52 17.15
C ALA A 144 -1.98 -20.79 17.49
N GLU A 145 -1.94 -19.46 17.65
CA GLU A 145 -3.11 -18.63 17.89
C GLU A 145 -3.89 -18.42 16.60
N VAL A 146 -5.21 -18.22 16.75
CA VAL A 146 -6.14 -17.96 15.65
C VAL A 146 -7.08 -16.82 16.03
N GLU A 147 -7.63 -16.14 15.04
CA GLU A 147 -8.54 -15.00 15.21
C GLU A 147 -9.93 -15.34 14.65
N PRO A 148 -10.99 -15.43 15.51
CA PRO A 148 -12.34 -15.61 15.03
C PRO A 148 -12.89 -14.32 14.42
N ILE A 149 -13.54 -14.42 13.26
CA ILE A 149 -14.22 -13.34 12.55
C ILE A 149 -15.71 -13.60 12.51
N ASP A 150 -16.51 -12.56 12.82
CA ASP A 150 -17.96 -12.52 12.65
C ASP A 150 -18.32 -11.18 11.98
N LEU A 151 -18.77 -11.24 10.74
CA LEU A 151 -19.11 -10.04 9.94
C LEU A 151 -20.41 -9.37 10.38
N GLN A 152 -21.26 -10.04 11.18
CA GLN A 152 -22.54 -9.51 11.65
C GLN A 152 -23.43 -8.97 10.50
N GLY A 153 -23.41 -9.65 9.35
CA GLY A 153 -24.12 -9.22 8.14
C GLY A 153 -23.42 -8.11 7.35
N GLY A 154 -22.21 -7.73 7.73
CA GLY A 154 -21.40 -6.69 7.08
C GLY A 154 -20.51 -7.20 5.96
N VAL A 155 -19.44 -6.46 5.70
CA VAL A 155 -18.49 -6.66 4.60
C VAL A 155 -17.13 -7.09 5.13
N CYS A 156 -16.52 -8.10 4.49
CA CYS A 156 -15.13 -8.47 4.67
C CYS A 156 -14.26 -7.76 3.64
N ILE A 157 -13.22 -7.04 4.06
CA ILE A 157 -12.22 -6.47 3.17
C ILE A 157 -10.96 -7.34 3.26
N VAL A 158 -10.72 -8.13 2.24
CA VAL A 158 -9.53 -9.00 2.11
C VAL A 158 -8.45 -8.21 1.38
N GLU A 159 -7.38 -7.86 2.08
CA GLU A 159 -6.29 -7.09 1.49
C GLU A 159 -5.03 -7.94 1.33
N GLY A 160 -4.30 -7.68 0.27
CA GLY A 160 -3.00 -8.29 -0.01
C GLY A 160 -2.58 -8.13 -1.46
N ILE A 161 -1.30 -8.38 -1.74
CA ILE A 161 -0.78 -8.22 -3.10
C ILE A 161 -1.46 -9.16 -4.10
N HIS A 162 -1.96 -10.31 -3.65
CA HIS A 162 -2.63 -11.34 -4.46
C HIS A 162 -4.15 -11.30 -4.40
N ALA A 163 -4.77 -10.30 -3.73
CA ALA A 163 -6.21 -10.30 -3.51
C ALA A 163 -7.04 -10.30 -4.82
N LEU A 164 -6.50 -9.84 -5.94
CA LEU A 164 -7.16 -9.92 -7.26
C LEU A 164 -6.70 -11.10 -8.14
N ASN A 165 -5.92 -12.03 -7.59
CA ASN A 165 -5.56 -13.25 -8.30
C ASN A 165 -6.84 -14.06 -8.61
N PRO A 166 -7.07 -14.49 -9.87
CA PRO A 166 -8.24 -15.29 -10.26
C PRO A 166 -8.41 -16.57 -9.44
N GLU A 167 -7.33 -17.18 -8.94
CA GLU A 167 -7.39 -18.34 -8.08
C GLU A 167 -8.11 -18.07 -6.75
N LEU A 168 -8.11 -16.83 -6.28
CA LEU A 168 -8.81 -16.39 -5.09
C LEU A 168 -10.19 -15.81 -5.44
N THR A 169 -10.27 -14.92 -6.42
CA THR A 169 -11.52 -14.25 -6.78
C THR A 169 -12.53 -15.20 -7.43
N GLY A 170 -12.08 -16.27 -8.10
CA GLY A 170 -12.95 -17.27 -8.71
C GLY A 170 -13.66 -18.22 -7.74
N LEU A 171 -13.39 -18.11 -6.44
CA LEU A 171 -13.94 -18.99 -5.39
C LEU A 171 -15.23 -18.48 -4.77
N VAL A 172 -15.48 -17.19 -4.92
CA VAL A 172 -16.67 -16.51 -4.40
C VAL A 172 -17.57 -16.17 -5.57
N LYS A 173 -18.90 -16.26 -5.38
CA LYS A 173 -19.86 -15.89 -6.40
C LYS A 173 -19.58 -14.46 -6.90
N GLY A 174 -19.63 -14.24 -8.21
CA GLY A 174 -19.26 -13.00 -8.84
C GLY A 174 -19.96 -11.75 -8.28
N ASP A 175 -21.22 -11.90 -7.87
CA ASP A 175 -22.03 -10.81 -7.31
C ASP A 175 -21.72 -10.52 -5.83
N ASP A 176 -21.08 -11.45 -5.11
CA ASP A 176 -20.66 -11.28 -3.71
C ASP A 176 -19.31 -10.59 -3.57
N ILE A 177 -18.62 -10.32 -4.67
CA ILE A 177 -17.24 -9.76 -4.69
C ILE A 177 -17.21 -8.36 -5.32
N TYR A 178 -16.48 -7.43 -4.68
CA TYR A 178 -16.11 -6.14 -5.24
C TYR A 178 -14.58 -5.98 -5.26
N ARG A 179 -14.00 -5.71 -6.43
CA ARG A 179 -12.57 -5.70 -6.67
C ARG A 179 -12.02 -4.29 -6.64
N VAL A 180 -11.08 -4.03 -5.74
CA VAL A 180 -10.44 -2.71 -5.59
C VAL A 180 -8.95 -2.82 -5.85
N TYR A 181 -8.43 -1.95 -6.70
CA TYR A 181 -7.00 -1.80 -6.91
C TYR A 181 -6.54 -0.46 -6.33
N ALA A 182 -5.72 -0.50 -5.26
CA ALA A 182 -5.13 0.67 -4.62
C ALA A 182 -3.76 0.99 -5.23
N GLY A 183 -3.57 2.23 -5.69
CA GLY A 183 -2.30 2.63 -6.26
C GLY A 183 -2.21 4.12 -6.57
N LEU A 184 -0.98 4.63 -6.62
CA LEU A 184 -0.72 6.03 -6.91
C LEU A 184 -1.10 6.40 -8.34
N ARG A 185 -1.60 7.63 -8.50
CA ARG A 185 -2.06 8.19 -9.77
C ARG A 185 -1.46 9.55 -10.10
N GLU A 186 -0.59 10.08 -9.24
CA GLU A 186 0.18 11.29 -9.53
C GLU A 186 1.60 10.93 -9.95
N GLU A 187 2.05 11.58 -11.02
CA GLU A 187 3.41 11.60 -11.51
C GLU A 187 3.77 13.07 -11.73
N TYR A 188 5.06 13.41 -11.69
CA TYR A 188 5.48 14.80 -11.73
C TYR A 188 6.40 15.06 -12.91
N CYS A 189 6.29 16.27 -13.47
CA CYS A 189 7.01 16.69 -14.65
C CYS A 189 7.67 18.06 -14.46
N ILE A 190 8.68 18.31 -15.29
CA ILE A 190 9.31 19.61 -15.50
C ILE A 190 9.26 19.87 -16.99
N ASP A 191 8.70 21.01 -17.40
CA ASP A 191 8.49 21.36 -18.81
C ASP A 191 7.75 20.26 -19.61
N GLY A 192 6.72 19.64 -19.00
CA GLY A 192 5.94 18.56 -19.57
C GLY A 192 6.68 17.21 -19.67
N ARG A 193 7.94 17.13 -19.29
CA ARG A 193 8.70 15.88 -19.25
C ARG A 193 8.61 15.23 -17.88
N ARG A 194 8.09 14.00 -17.81
CA ARG A 194 7.99 13.25 -16.56
C ARG A 194 9.37 13.02 -15.94
N VAL A 195 9.55 13.47 -14.70
CA VAL A 195 10.80 13.34 -13.93
C VAL A 195 10.63 12.41 -12.72
N ILE A 196 9.46 12.44 -12.04
CA ILE A 196 9.17 11.58 -10.91
C ILE A 196 7.94 10.74 -11.25
N ASN A 197 8.09 9.42 -11.19
CA ASN A 197 7.02 8.48 -11.47
C ASN A 197 6.51 7.81 -10.19
N THR A 198 5.41 7.06 -10.30
CA THR A 198 4.82 6.37 -9.13
C THR A 198 5.73 5.32 -8.50
N GLN A 199 6.70 4.76 -9.23
CA GLN A 199 7.66 3.80 -8.68
C GLN A 199 8.68 4.48 -7.78
N ASP A 200 9.12 5.71 -8.16
CA ASP A 200 10.04 6.51 -7.34
C ASP A 200 9.43 6.82 -5.96
N ILE A 201 8.17 7.27 -5.95
CA ILE A 201 7.44 7.54 -4.71
C ILE A 201 7.31 6.27 -3.86
N ARG A 202 6.95 5.13 -4.47
CA ARG A 202 6.81 3.86 -3.75
C ARG A 202 8.15 3.32 -3.23
N LEU A 203 9.24 3.51 -3.97
CA LEU A 203 10.59 3.19 -3.49
C LEU A 203 10.90 3.98 -2.23
N CYS A 204 10.65 5.29 -2.23
CA CYS A 204 10.83 6.14 -1.05
C CYS A 204 9.94 5.71 0.12
N ARG A 205 8.64 5.49 -0.13
CA ARG A 205 7.69 4.97 0.87
C ARG A 205 8.21 3.68 1.52
N ARG A 206 8.59 2.70 0.69
CA ARG A 206 9.07 1.39 1.18
C ARG A 206 10.36 1.53 1.99
N THR A 207 11.35 2.25 1.47
CA THR A 207 12.65 2.42 2.13
C THR A 207 12.49 3.12 3.49
N LEU A 208 11.71 4.20 3.53
CA LEU A 208 11.49 4.97 4.76
C LEU A 208 10.69 4.18 5.81
N ARG A 209 9.61 3.50 5.39
CA ARG A 209 8.83 2.63 6.27
C ARG A 209 9.67 1.48 6.84
N ASP A 210 10.38 0.76 5.99
CA ASP A 210 11.13 -0.44 6.38
C ASP A 210 12.25 -0.06 7.36
N ALA A 211 12.91 1.10 7.16
CA ALA A 211 13.91 1.63 8.08
C ALA A 211 13.30 2.11 9.41
N ALA A 212 12.10 2.68 9.38
CA ALA A 212 11.46 3.27 10.56
C ALA A 212 10.72 2.25 11.42
N ALA A 213 9.97 1.32 10.79
CA ALA A 213 8.99 0.49 11.47
C ALA A 213 9.27 -1.02 11.40
N ARG A 214 10.14 -1.48 10.47
CA ARG A 214 10.38 -2.93 10.26
C ARG A 214 11.80 -3.36 10.61
N GLY A 215 12.64 -2.47 11.14
CA GLY A 215 14.03 -2.78 11.48
C GLY A 215 14.91 -3.21 10.30
N ARG A 216 14.47 -2.98 9.06
CA ARG A 216 15.19 -3.34 7.84
C ARG A 216 15.97 -2.13 7.34
N SER A 217 17.29 -2.29 7.13
CA SER A 217 18.10 -1.19 6.62
C SER A 217 17.68 -0.79 5.19
N PRO A 218 17.86 0.49 4.81
CA PRO A 218 17.66 0.95 3.44
C PRO A 218 18.42 0.12 2.40
N GLU A 219 19.65 -0.28 2.72
CA GLU A 219 20.49 -1.14 1.87
C GLU A 219 19.76 -2.43 1.48
N LYS A 220 19.19 -3.14 2.46
CA LYS A 220 18.44 -4.38 2.23
C LYS A 220 17.17 -4.14 1.43
N THR A 221 16.48 -3.02 1.66
CA THR A 221 15.25 -2.68 0.94
C THR A 221 15.54 -2.37 -0.54
N LEU A 222 16.59 -1.59 -0.80
CA LEU A 222 17.01 -1.23 -2.16
C LEU A 222 17.48 -2.46 -2.94
N ALA A 223 18.27 -3.33 -2.34
CA ALA A 223 18.75 -4.58 -2.97
C ALA A 223 17.62 -5.53 -3.41
N MET A 224 16.43 -5.41 -2.80
CA MET A 224 15.25 -6.20 -3.16
C MET A 224 14.36 -5.53 -4.20
N TRP A 225 14.58 -4.25 -4.53
CA TRP A 225 13.60 -3.45 -5.27
C TRP A 225 13.28 -3.98 -6.65
N ASP A 226 14.29 -4.36 -7.42
CA ASP A 226 14.11 -4.91 -8.77
C ASP A 226 13.28 -6.19 -8.75
N ARG A 227 13.51 -7.07 -7.76
CA ARG A 227 12.74 -8.30 -7.58
C ARG A 227 11.28 -8.01 -7.24
N VAL A 228 11.03 -6.98 -6.43
CA VAL A 228 9.66 -6.52 -6.12
C VAL A 228 8.96 -6.05 -7.38
N LEU A 229 9.62 -5.25 -8.23
CA LEU A 229 9.05 -4.79 -9.50
C LEU A 229 8.76 -5.93 -10.47
N ASP A 230 9.63 -6.91 -10.50
CA ASP A 230 9.48 -8.14 -11.29
C ASP A 230 8.27 -8.96 -10.82
N GLY A 231 8.18 -9.22 -9.51
CA GLY A 231 7.05 -9.93 -8.90
C GLY A 231 5.72 -9.21 -9.13
N GLU A 232 5.70 -7.88 -8.99
CA GLU A 232 4.53 -7.08 -9.34
C GLU A 232 4.10 -7.25 -10.79
N THR A 233 5.06 -7.32 -11.69
CA THR A 233 4.77 -7.47 -13.12
C THR A 233 4.20 -8.85 -13.41
N ARG A 234 4.73 -9.90 -12.78
CA ARG A 234 4.30 -11.29 -12.97
C ARG A 234 2.96 -11.58 -12.32
N TYR A 235 2.75 -11.10 -11.08
CA TYR A 235 1.68 -11.62 -10.21
C TYR A 235 0.59 -10.60 -9.85
N ILE A 236 0.79 -9.29 -10.10
CA ILE A 236 -0.14 -8.24 -9.61
C ILE A 236 -0.69 -7.37 -10.73
N LYS A 237 0.20 -6.80 -11.58
CA LYS A 237 -0.21 -5.79 -12.58
C LYS A 237 -1.16 -6.33 -13.63
N GLY A 238 -1.06 -7.61 -13.99
CA GLY A 238 -1.94 -8.26 -14.97
C GLY A 238 -3.41 -8.24 -14.56
N PHE A 239 -3.69 -8.25 -13.27
CA PHE A 239 -5.06 -8.29 -12.74
C PHE A 239 -5.67 -6.90 -12.47
N LYS A 240 -4.93 -5.82 -12.67
CA LYS A 240 -5.42 -4.46 -12.47
C LYS A 240 -6.67 -4.14 -13.30
N THR A 241 -6.78 -4.68 -14.51
CA THR A 241 -7.90 -4.47 -15.41
C THR A 241 -9.17 -5.20 -14.99
N THR A 242 -9.08 -6.14 -14.05
CA THR A 242 -10.24 -6.85 -13.48
C THR A 242 -10.85 -6.11 -12.29
N ALA A 243 -10.23 -5.01 -11.84
CA ALA A 243 -10.75 -4.23 -10.73
C ALA A 243 -12.04 -3.50 -11.12
N ASP A 244 -13.03 -3.51 -10.23
CA ASP A 244 -14.27 -2.76 -10.33
C ASP A 244 -14.05 -1.28 -9.97
N PHE A 245 -13.05 -1.00 -9.14
CA PHE A 245 -12.69 0.33 -8.68
C PHE A 245 -11.17 0.53 -8.55
N LEU A 246 -10.68 1.68 -9.00
CA LEU A 246 -9.30 2.10 -8.82
C LEU A 246 -9.23 3.17 -7.73
N LEU A 247 -8.74 2.81 -6.56
CA LEU A 247 -8.52 3.73 -5.45
C LEU A 247 -7.16 4.43 -5.61
N ASP A 248 -7.20 5.72 -5.88
CA ASP A 248 -5.99 6.55 -5.96
C ASP A 248 -5.48 6.87 -4.55
N THR A 249 -4.26 6.46 -4.26
CA THR A 249 -3.56 6.63 -2.99
C THR A 249 -2.46 7.69 -3.03
N SER A 250 -2.53 8.61 -3.99
CA SER A 250 -1.61 9.75 -4.09
C SER A 250 -1.99 10.88 -3.15
N PHE A 251 -0.98 11.56 -2.64
CA PHE A 251 -1.09 12.81 -1.87
C PHE A 251 -0.09 13.81 -2.44
N THR A 252 -0.57 14.94 -2.93
CA THR A 252 0.32 15.90 -3.61
C THR A 252 1.39 16.46 -2.66
N TYR A 253 1.05 16.71 -1.38
CA TYR A 253 2.02 17.23 -0.40
C TYR A 253 3.09 16.21 0.01
N GLU A 254 2.87 14.92 -0.22
CA GLU A 254 3.84 13.86 0.04
C GLU A 254 5.16 14.08 -0.69
N LEU A 255 5.11 14.71 -1.87
CA LEU A 255 6.28 15.02 -2.66
C LEU A 255 7.33 15.78 -1.84
N GLY A 256 6.91 16.79 -1.09
CA GLY A 256 7.80 17.59 -0.23
C GLY A 256 8.27 16.86 1.02
N LEU A 257 7.45 15.98 1.59
CA LEU A 257 7.87 15.12 2.71
C LEU A 257 9.01 14.19 2.26
N ILE A 258 8.88 13.58 1.07
CA ILE A 258 9.94 12.76 0.48
C ILE A 258 11.21 13.59 0.24
N SER A 259 11.09 14.75 -0.43
CA SER A 259 12.23 15.64 -0.69
C SER A 259 13.01 15.96 0.58
N LYS A 260 12.31 16.23 1.71
CA LYS A 260 12.95 16.47 3.02
C LYS A 260 13.69 15.24 3.55
N LEU A 261 13.15 14.04 3.37
CA LEU A 261 13.65 12.80 3.96
C LEU A 261 14.77 12.13 3.15
N LEU A 262 14.86 12.37 1.85
CA LEU A 262 15.86 11.73 0.99
C LEU A 262 17.29 11.95 1.49
N GLY A 263 17.62 13.19 1.87
CA GLY A 263 18.94 13.52 2.42
C GLY A 263 19.20 12.92 3.81
N VAL A 264 18.14 12.60 4.57
CA VAL A 264 18.29 11.97 5.90
C VAL A 264 18.79 10.54 5.75
N VAL A 265 18.23 9.77 4.85
CA VAL A 265 18.67 8.38 4.58
C VAL A 265 20.13 8.34 4.17
N ARG A 266 20.56 9.22 3.26
CA ARG A 266 21.96 9.27 2.78
C ARG A 266 22.96 9.62 3.86
N ARG A 267 22.56 10.44 4.86
CA ARG A 267 23.43 10.81 6.01
C ARG A 267 23.49 9.73 7.09
N GLN A 268 22.41 8.98 7.26
CA GLN A 268 22.29 8.01 8.36
C GLN A 268 22.75 6.61 7.99
N PHE A 269 22.76 6.27 6.69
CA PHE A 269 23.08 4.93 6.21
C PHE A 269 24.17 4.95 5.14
N THR A 270 25.09 4.00 5.25
CA THR A 270 26.07 3.74 4.19
C THR A 270 25.40 2.93 3.09
N LEU A 271 25.29 3.51 1.88
CA LEU A 271 24.81 2.85 0.68
C LEU A 271 25.99 2.70 -0.27
N GLU A 272 26.14 1.52 -0.89
CA GLU A 272 27.25 1.20 -1.77
C GLU A 272 26.77 0.61 -3.11
N GLY A 273 27.63 0.70 -4.14
CA GLY A 273 27.40 0.12 -5.46
C GLY A 273 26.04 0.52 -6.06
N HIS A 274 25.36 -0.43 -6.65
CA HIS A 274 24.07 -0.24 -7.31
C HIS A 274 22.99 0.40 -6.40
N ASN A 275 22.98 0.05 -5.12
CA ASN A 275 22.01 0.63 -4.17
C ASN A 275 22.24 2.13 -3.94
N ALA A 276 23.51 2.55 -3.89
CA ALA A 276 23.86 3.97 -3.80
C ALA A 276 23.44 4.72 -5.09
N GLU A 277 23.73 4.15 -6.25
CA GLU A 277 23.36 4.72 -7.55
C GLU A 277 21.86 4.90 -7.68
N LEU A 278 21.08 3.85 -7.35
CA LEU A 278 19.61 3.86 -7.38
C LEU A 278 19.03 4.95 -6.46
N TRP A 279 19.57 5.07 -5.23
CA TRP A 279 19.10 6.08 -4.29
C TRP A 279 19.47 7.49 -4.71
N ASP A 280 20.72 7.71 -5.15
CA ASP A 280 21.21 9.02 -5.58
C ASP A 280 20.51 9.47 -6.88
N GLU A 281 20.21 8.56 -7.80
CA GLU A 281 19.41 8.88 -8.99
C GLU A 281 17.97 9.25 -8.60
N THR A 282 17.36 8.50 -7.68
CA THR A 282 16.03 8.84 -7.16
C THR A 282 16.06 10.23 -6.49
N ALA A 283 17.05 10.50 -5.63
CA ALA A 283 17.19 11.79 -4.96
C ALA A 283 17.34 12.97 -5.94
N ARG A 284 18.12 12.79 -7.01
CA ARG A 284 18.27 13.82 -8.06
C ARG A 284 16.95 14.21 -8.74
N ARG A 285 16.02 13.26 -8.88
CA ARG A 285 14.68 13.56 -9.44
C ARG A 285 13.87 14.50 -8.56
N PHE A 286 14.17 14.58 -7.27
CA PHE A 286 13.50 15.46 -6.30
C PHE A 286 14.25 16.76 -6.02
N GLU A 287 15.39 17.04 -6.68
CA GLU A 287 16.24 18.21 -6.36
C GLU A 287 15.53 19.56 -6.55
N HIS A 288 14.56 19.64 -7.46
CA HIS A 288 13.76 20.83 -7.72
C HIS A 288 12.46 20.91 -6.92
N VAL A 289 12.22 19.94 -6.03
CA VAL A 289 11.00 19.86 -5.23
C VAL A 289 11.18 20.62 -3.92
N ALA A 290 10.33 21.60 -3.65
CA ALA A 290 10.30 22.32 -2.39
C ALA A 290 10.00 21.34 -1.23
N PRO A 291 10.90 21.23 -0.23
CA PRO A 291 10.70 20.33 0.90
C PRO A 291 9.59 20.81 1.82
N LEU A 292 8.89 19.86 2.45
CA LEU A 292 7.89 20.11 3.48
C LEU A 292 8.27 19.42 4.78
N GLU A 293 7.86 20.02 5.90
CA GLU A 293 8.15 19.50 7.23
C GLU A 293 7.19 18.35 7.62
N LEU A 294 7.69 17.40 8.41
CA LEU A 294 6.94 16.20 8.80
C LEU A 294 5.80 16.48 9.78
N GLU A 295 5.86 17.61 10.46
CA GLU A 295 4.82 18.12 11.38
C GLU A 295 3.48 18.39 10.66
N LEU A 296 3.52 18.53 9.34
CA LEU A 296 2.31 18.62 8.50
C LEU A 296 1.55 17.29 8.37
N LEU A 297 2.16 16.17 8.77
CA LEU A 297 1.57 14.84 8.64
C LEU A 297 0.53 14.59 9.76
N PRO A 298 -0.78 14.57 9.44
CA PRO A 298 -1.81 14.34 10.45
C PRO A 298 -1.67 12.97 11.12
N GLU A 299 -2.14 12.85 12.36
CA GLU A 299 -2.08 11.58 13.11
C GLU A 299 -2.91 10.47 12.47
N ASP A 300 -4.01 10.82 11.79
CA ASP A 300 -4.91 9.88 11.11
C ASP A 300 -4.61 9.72 9.61
N SER A 301 -3.50 10.30 9.13
CA SER A 301 -3.11 10.19 7.72
C SER A 301 -2.69 8.77 7.33
N MET A 302 -3.10 8.32 6.13
CA MET A 302 -2.61 7.08 5.52
C MET A 302 -1.08 7.08 5.37
N LEU A 303 -0.48 8.25 5.16
CA LEU A 303 0.96 8.39 4.99
C LEU A 303 1.76 8.08 6.26
N ARG A 304 1.13 8.01 7.44
CA ARG A 304 1.78 7.56 8.67
C ARG A 304 2.33 6.14 8.58
N GLU A 305 1.73 5.29 7.76
CA GLU A 305 2.30 3.97 7.43
C GLU A 305 3.76 4.07 6.96
N PHE A 306 4.12 5.15 6.26
CA PHE A 306 5.43 5.30 5.63
C PHE A 306 6.36 6.27 6.38
N TYR A 307 5.81 7.31 6.96
CA TYR A 307 6.58 8.43 7.51
C TYR A 307 6.37 8.63 9.02
N GLY A 308 5.39 7.97 9.65
CA GLY A 308 5.08 8.13 11.07
C GLY A 308 6.27 7.89 11.97
N GLY A 309 6.99 6.79 11.80
CA GLY A 309 8.18 6.49 12.60
C GLY A 309 9.36 7.47 12.39
N ALA A 310 9.39 8.22 11.28
CA ALA A 310 10.37 9.30 11.08
C ALA A 310 9.92 10.59 11.77
N ALA A 311 8.61 10.87 11.78
CA ALA A 311 8.03 12.01 12.48
C ALA A 311 8.20 11.86 14.00
N ASP A 312 7.88 10.68 14.55
CA ASP A 312 7.94 10.39 15.98
C ASP A 312 9.38 10.48 16.54
N ARG A 313 10.39 10.05 15.79
CA ARG A 313 11.82 10.17 16.18
C ARG A 313 12.32 11.62 16.18
N ARG A 314 11.78 12.50 15.34
CA ARG A 314 12.14 13.92 15.37
C ARG A 314 11.56 14.64 16.58
N ALA A 315 10.32 14.35 16.95
CA ALA A 315 9.74 14.89 18.16
C ALA A 315 10.57 14.56 19.41
N GLN A 316 11.07 13.31 19.51
CA GLN A 316 11.94 12.89 20.61
C GLN A 316 13.33 13.57 20.62
N ASN A 317 13.85 13.99 19.45
CA ASN A 317 15.16 14.65 19.34
C ASN A 317 15.06 16.19 19.42
N ALA A 318 13.87 16.77 19.34
CA ALA A 318 13.65 18.20 19.53
C ALA A 318 13.54 18.62 21.02
N ASP A 319 13.33 17.63 21.90
CA ASP A 319 13.26 17.80 23.35
C ASP A 319 14.61 17.58 24.06
N VAL A 320 15.73 17.47 23.33
CA VAL A 320 17.13 17.38 23.80
C VAL A 320 17.93 18.54 23.23
#